data_2a0adaa118a336807e886c69cdf9e4da
#
_entry.id   2a0adaa118a336807e886c69cdf9e4da
#
_cell.length_a   1.000
_cell.length_b   1.000
_cell.length_c   1.000
_cell.angle_alpha   90.00
_cell.angle_beta   90.00
_cell.angle_gamma   90.00
#
_symmetry.space_group_name_H-M   'P 1'
#
loop_
_entity.id
_entity.type
_entity.pdbx_description
1 polymer ?
#
loop_
_entity_poly.entity_id
_entity_poly.type
_entity_poly.pdbx_seq_one_letter_code
_entity_poly.pdbx_strand_id
1 'polypeptide(L)'
;LESNKLTKADKAVYEEMLKDPNAHKVKSGTQHLVGKLAEASAIRAKQADVIAAEIAASRHPYIIVCGDFNDTAISYTHRVIAEKLDDAFTESGQGLGISYNQNKFYFRIDNILISKSLRAYNCTVDRSIKDSDHYPIWCYVAKR
;
A
#
# COMPACT_ATOMS: atom_id res chain seq x y z
N LEU A 1 6.03 -1.38 5.52
CA LEU A 1 5.35 -1.30 6.82
C LEU A 1 4.84 -2.67 7.26
N GLU A 2 4.27 -2.74 8.48
CA GLU A 2 3.79 -4.02 9.04
C GLU A 2 2.85 -4.75 8.07
N SER A 3 3.14 -6.02 7.79
CA SER A 3 2.32 -6.84 6.93
C SER A 3 1.06 -7.36 7.65
N ASN A 4 0.05 -7.74 6.87
CA ASN A 4 -1.18 -8.32 7.42
C ASN A 4 -0.98 -9.73 7.98
N LYS A 5 0.18 -10.36 7.77
CA LYS A 5 0.56 -11.71 8.24
C LYS A 5 -0.50 -12.77 7.95
N LEU A 6 -1.16 -12.66 6.79
CA LEU A 6 -2.21 -13.60 6.40
C LEU A 6 -1.63 -14.97 6.09
N THR A 7 -2.12 -15.99 6.79
CA THR A 7 -1.79 -17.39 6.54
C THR A 7 -2.52 -17.92 5.31
N LYS A 8 -2.15 -19.12 4.84
CA LYS A 8 -2.90 -19.80 3.78
C LYS A 8 -4.37 -20.02 4.17
N ALA A 9 -4.64 -20.30 5.45
CA ALA A 9 -5.99 -20.47 5.97
C ALA A 9 -6.80 -19.15 5.92
N ASP A 10 -6.17 -18.02 6.31
CA ASP A 10 -6.81 -16.70 6.23
C ASP A 10 -7.16 -16.32 4.77
N LYS A 11 -6.26 -16.62 3.84
CA LYS A 11 -6.47 -16.40 2.40
C LYS A 11 -7.61 -17.26 1.86
N ALA A 12 -7.73 -18.52 2.30
CA ALA A 12 -8.82 -19.42 1.93
C ALA A 12 -10.18 -18.90 2.45
N VAL A 13 -10.24 -18.39 3.69
CA VAL A 13 -11.43 -17.76 4.25
C VAL A 13 -11.86 -16.55 3.42
N TYR A 14 -10.91 -15.70 3.02
CA TYR A 14 -11.19 -14.56 2.15
C TYR A 14 -11.75 -14.98 0.78
N GLU A 15 -11.17 -15.99 0.15
CA GLU A 15 -11.68 -16.52 -1.12
C GLU A 15 -13.08 -17.11 -0.99
N GLU A 16 -13.38 -17.79 0.12
CA GLU A 16 -14.70 -18.34 0.40
C GLU A 16 -15.74 -17.23 0.63
N MET A 17 -15.36 -16.16 1.34
CA MET A 17 -16.18 -14.93 1.47
C MET A 17 -16.55 -14.32 0.13
N LEU A 18 -15.62 -14.28 -0.83
CA LEU A 18 -15.90 -13.74 -2.16
C LEU A 18 -16.86 -14.60 -2.98
N LYS A 19 -16.91 -15.91 -2.71
CA LYS A 19 -17.78 -16.87 -3.40
C LYS A 19 -19.19 -16.94 -2.79
N ASP A 20 -19.27 -17.01 -1.47
CA ASP A 20 -20.52 -17.07 -0.72
C ASP A 20 -20.40 -16.34 0.64
N PRO A 21 -20.76 -15.05 0.67
CA PRO A 21 -20.69 -14.23 1.89
C PRO A 21 -21.57 -14.73 3.05
N ASN A 22 -22.55 -15.59 2.78
CA ASN A 22 -23.54 -16.05 3.77
C ASN A 22 -23.23 -17.44 4.35
N ALA A 23 -22.18 -18.13 3.91
CA ALA A 23 -21.81 -19.44 4.41
C ALA A 23 -21.50 -19.42 5.92
N HIS A 24 -22.06 -20.38 6.66
CA HIS A 24 -21.95 -20.43 8.15
C HIS A 24 -20.50 -20.50 8.66
N LYS A 25 -19.60 -21.19 7.92
CA LYS A 25 -18.15 -21.28 8.22
C LYS A 25 -17.41 -19.94 8.02
N VAL A 26 -17.96 -19.07 7.18
CA VAL A 26 -17.37 -17.75 6.88
C VAL A 26 -17.44 -16.83 8.11
N LYS A 27 -18.50 -16.91 8.94
CA LYS A 27 -18.68 -15.96 10.07
C LYS A 27 -17.57 -16.01 11.13
N SER A 28 -17.14 -17.20 11.57
CA SER A 28 -16.05 -17.31 12.58
C SER A 28 -14.67 -16.99 11.99
N GLY A 29 -14.41 -17.47 10.78
CA GLY A 29 -13.17 -17.16 10.06
C GLY A 29 -13.02 -15.67 9.73
N THR A 30 -14.14 -15.01 9.40
CA THR A 30 -14.18 -13.56 9.13
C THR A 30 -13.82 -12.73 10.36
N GLN A 31 -14.33 -13.08 11.55
CA GLN A 31 -13.98 -12.37 12.78
C GLN A 31 -12.48 -12.44 13.06
N HIS A 32 -11.87 -13.62 12.90
CA HIS A 32 -10.44 -13.80 13.06
C HIS A 32 -9.63 -12.99 12.03
N LEU A 33 -10.03 -13.03 10.77
CA LEU A 33 -9.40 -12.27 9.69
C LEU A 33 -9.51 -10.76 9.93
N VAL A 34 -10.68 -10.26 10.30
CA VAL A 34 -10.90 -8.84 10.65
C VAL A 34 -10.04 -8.44 11.84
N GLY A 35 -9.93 -9.28 12.87
CA GLY A 35 -9.05 -9.04 14.03
C GLY A 35 -7.58 -8.86 13.62
N LYS A 36 -7.05 -9.76 12.78
CA LYS A 36 -5.67 -9.65 12.26
C LYS A 36 -5.46 -8.38 11.44
N LEU A 37 -6.40 -8.04 10.56
CA LEU A 37 -6.32 -6.84 9.74
C LEU A 37 -6.36 -5.58 10.61
N ALA A 38 -7.20 -5.55 11.64
CA ALA A 38 -7.31 -4.43 12.58
C ALA A 38 -6.01 -4.25 13.38
N GLU A 39 -5.42 -5.34 13.89
CA GLU A 39 -4.14 -5.30 14.61
C GLU A 39 -3.02 -4.79 13.72
N ALA A 40 -2.86 -5.34 12.52
CA ALA A 40 -1.84 -4.90 11.57
C ALA A 40 -2.04 -3.43 11.18
N SER A 41 -3.29 -2.99 10.99
CA SER A 41 -3.62 -1.61 10.69
C SER A 41 -3.27 -0.65 11.84
N ALA A 42 -3.50 -1.05 13.09
CA ALA A 42 -3.12 -0.26 14.26
C ALA A 42 -1.59 -0.09 14.39
N ILE A 43 -0.83 -1.15 14.07
CA ILE A 43 0.64 -1.08 14.04
C ILE A 43 1.10 -0.15 12.92
N ARG A 44 0.55 -0.32 11.70
CA ARG A 44 0.89 0.54 10.56
C ARG A 44 0.58 2.02 10.81
N ALA A 45 -0.54 2.31 11.49
CA ALA A 45 -0.88 3.68 11.83
C ALA A 45 0.22 4.34 12.67
N LYS A 46 0.71 3.65 13.71
CA LYS A 46 1.83 4.15 14.54
C LYS A 46 3.12 4.32 13.74
N GLN A 47 3.43 3.38 12.86
CA GLN A 47 4.59 3.47 11.96
C GLN A 47 4.46 4.65 11.01
N ALA A 48 3.27 4.89 10.46
CA ALA A 48 2.97 6.02 9.58
C ALA A 48 3.15 7.36 10.30
N ASP A 49 2.70 7.48 11.54
CA ASP A 49 2.86 8.69 12.34
C ASP A 49 4.35 9.01 12.57
N VAL A 50 5.17 7.99 12.85
CA VAL A 50 6.63 8.16 12.99
C VAL A 50 7.26 8.64 11.68
N ILE A 51 6.92 8.02 10.56
CA ILE A 51 7.44 8.41 9.23
C ILE A 51 7.02 9.84 8.89
N ALA A 52 5.76 10.19 9.13
CA ALA A 52 5.26 11.55 8.88
C ALA A 52 5.97 12.59 9.75
N ALA A 53 6.28 12.27 11.00
CA ALA A 53 7.06 13.13 11.89
C ALA A 53 8.49 13.34 11.36
N GLU A 54 9.15 12.28 10.90
CA GLU A 54 10.49 12.38 10.29
C GLU A 54 10.48 13.22 9.01
N ILE A 55 9.47 13.04 8.14
CA ILE A 55 9.29 13.86 6.94
C ILE A 55 9.11 15.33 7.33
N ALA A 56 8.29 15.62 8.35
CA ALA A 56 8.03 16.98 8.81
C ALA A 56 9.25 17.64 9.44
N ALA A 57 10.11 16.87 10.12
CA ALA A 57 11.35 17.35 10.73
C ALA A 57 12.50 17.51 9.73
N SER A 58 12.39 16.90 8.56
CA SER A 58 13.45 16.93 7.54
C SER A 58 13.66 18.35 7.01
N ARG A 59 14.93 18.74 6.92
CA ARG A 59 15.37 20.03 6.33
C ARG A 59 15.81 19.89 4.88
N HIS A 60 15.71 18.70 4.30
CA HIS A 60 16.07 18.47 2.91
C HIS A 60 15.03 19.06 1.96
N PRO A 61 15.45 19.79 0.92
CA PRO A 61 14.51 20.41 -0.04
C PRO A 61 13.84 19.38 -0.96
N TYR A 62 14.46 18.19 -1.08
CA TYR A 62 13.97 17.10 -1.91
C TYR A 62 13.86 15.84 -1.07
N ILE A 63 12.64 15.34 -0.92
CA ILE A 63 12.32 14.14 -0.17
C ILE A 63 11.64 13.17 -1.12
N ILE A 64 12.09 11.94 -1.11
CA ILE A 64 11.44 10.82 -1.81
C ILE A 64 11.25 9.70 -0.78
N VAL A 65 10.02 9.21 -0.65
CA VAL A 65 9.64 8.11 0.22
C VAL A 65 9.16 6.97 -0.64
N CYS A 66 9.85 5.84 -0.60
CA CYS A 66 9.50 4.65 -1.37
C CYS A 66 9.29 3.48 -0.42
N GLY A 67 8.30 2.63 -0.71
CA GLY A 67 8.15 1.38 0.01
C GLY A 67 6.80 0.71 -0.16
N ASP A 68 6.75 -0.52 0.35
CA ASP A 68 5.52 -1.25 0.56
C ASP A 68 4.84 -0.74 1.85
N PHE A 69 3.67 -0.14 1.68
CA PHE A 69 2.89 0.37 2.80
C PHE A 69 1.99 -0.72 3.42
N ASN A 70 1.87 -1.88 2.77
CA ASN A 70 0.94 -2.95 3.14
C ASN A 70 -0.50 -2.46 3.35
N ASP A 71 -0.82 -1.33 2.73
CA ASP A 71 -2.10 -0.64 2.86
C ASP A 71 -2.44 0.10 1.56
N THR A 72 -3.71 0.35 1.34
CA THR A 72 -4.18 0.96 0.09
C THR A 72 -3.95 2.48 0.05
N ALA A 73 -4.01 3.06 -1.15
CA ALA A 73 -3.84 4.49 -1.37
C ALA A 73 -4.91 5.38 -0.69
N ILE A 74 -6.01 4.81 -0.20
CA ILE A 74 -7.07 5.51 0.52
C ILE A 74 -7.01 5.31 2.03
N SER A 75 -6.01 4.56 2.53
CA SER A 75 -5.86 4.26 3.95
C SER A 75 -5.39 5.45 4.77
N TYR A 76 -5.56 5.33 6.10
CA TYR A 76 -4.95 6.26 7.05
C TYR A 76 -3.44 6.34 6.85
N THR A 77 -2.78 5.19 6.76
CA THR A 77 -1.33 5.04 6.57
C THR A 77 -0.82 5.86 5.40
N HIS A 78 -1.42 5.68 4.22
CA HIS A 78 -1.03 6.42 3.02
C HIS A 78 -1.30 7.92 3.18
N ARG A 79 -2.47 8.30 3.66
CA ARG A 79 -2.87 9.69 3.83
C ARG A 79 -1.94 10.46 4.76
N VAL A 80 -1.54 9.87 5.88
CA VAL A 80 -0.68 10.51 6.88
C VAL A 80 0.74 10.70 6.33
N ILE A 81 1.32 9.68 5.70
CA ILE A 81 2.66 9.79 5.11
C ILE A 81 2.67 10.78 3.92
N ALA A 82 1.59 10.78 3.12
CA ALA A 82 1.48 11.64 1.95
C ALA A 82 1.03 13.09 2.25
N GLU A 83 0.75 13.45 3.51
CA GLU A 83 0.16 14.76 3.86
C GLU A 83 0.89 15.95 3.24
N LYS A 84 2.22 15.91 3.21
CA LYS A 84 3.08 16.99 2.66
C LYS A 84 3.78 16.59 1.36
N LEU A 85 3.46 15.44 0.83
CA LEU A 85 4.08 14.86 -0.37
C LEU A 85 3.05 14.68 -1.48
N ASP A 86 3.51 14.57 -2.70
CA ASP A 86 2.70 14.18 -3.85
C ASP A 86 2.92 12.69 -4.14
N ASP A 87 1.84 11.95 -4.45
CA ASP A 87 1.90 10.56 -4.86
C ASP A 87 2.28 10.49 -6.34
N ALA A 88 3.46 9.96 -6.64
CA ALA A 88 4.01 9.90 -7.99
C ALA A 88 3.12 9.12 -8.97
N PHE A 89 2.46 8.06 -8.49
CA PHE A 89 1.53 7.30 -9.33
C PHE A 89 0.25 8.07 -9.60
N THR A 90 -0.29 8.78 -8.61
CA THR A 90 -1.46 9.65 -8.79
C THR A 90 -1.14 10.81 -9.73
N GLU A 91 0.08 11.36 -9.68
CA GLU A 91 0.52 12.49 -10.52
C GLU A 91 0.75 12.07 -11.99
N SER A 92 1.32 10.90 -12.25
CA SER A 92 1.83 10.54 -13.59
C SER A 92 1.63 9.08 -14.02
N GLY A 93 0.96 8.28 -13.19
CA GLY A 93 0.65 6.90 -13.52
C GLY A 93 -0.61 6.72 -14.35
N GLN A 94 -0.83 5.51 -14.84
CA GLN A 94 -2.03 5.13 -15.59
C GLN A 94 -2.66 3.87 -15.02
N GLY A 95 -3.98 3.80 -15.04
CA GLY A 95 -4.77 2.67 -14.57
C GLY A 95 -4.80 2.56 -13.04
N LEU A 96 -4.95 1.35 -12.50
CA LEU A 96 -5.10 1.10 -11.06
C LEU A 96 -3.78 0.97 -10.30
N GLY A 97 -2.65 0.81 -11.00
CA GLY A 97 -1.33 0.66 -10.38
C GLY A 97 -1.18 -0.56 -9.48
N ILE A 98 -1.88 -1.63 -9.75
CA ILE A 98 -1.86 -2.84 -8.91
C ILE A 98 -0.44 -3.37 -8.83
N SER A 99 0.19 -3.23 -7.67
CA SER A 99 1.53 -3.74 -7.39
C SER A 99 1.52 -5.11 -6.72
N TYR A 100 0.44 -5.47 -6.03
CA TYR A 100 0.23 -6.78 -5.43
C TYR A 100 -1.03 -7.44 -6.01
N ASN A 101 -0.92 -8.67 -6.55
CA ASN A 101 -2.01 -9.36 -7.24
C ASN A 101 -2.16 -10.84 -6.87
N GLN A 102 -1.74 -11.23 -5.67
CA GLN A 102 -1.85 -12.61 -5.21
C GLN A 102 -3.19 -12.88 -4.53
N ASN A 103 -3.68 -14.12 -4.67
CA ASN A 103 -4.86 -14.61 -3.96
C ASN A 103 -6.10 -13.69 -4.10
N LYS A 104 -6.31 -13.11 -5.29
CA LYS A 104 -7.39 -12.15 -5.59
C LYS A 104 -7.34 -10.83 -4.81
N PHE A 105 -6.23 -10.53 -4.15
CA PHE A 105 -5.94 -9.21 -3.61
C PHE A 105 -5.27 -8.37 -4.69
N TYR A 106 -6.00 -7.43 -5.27
CA TYR A 106 -5.55 -6.58 -6.38
C TYR A 106 -5.41 -5.15 -5.90
N PHE A 107 -4.29 -4.83 -5.24
CA PHE A 107 -4.08 -3.54 -4.60
C PHE A 107 -2.78 -2.88 -5.02
N ARG A 108 -2.78 -1.55 -5.03
CA ARG A 108 -1.56 -0.75 -5.03
C ARG A 108 -1.17 -0.50 -3.58
N ILE A 109 -0.13 -1.19 -3.12
CA ILE A 109 0.42 -1.08 -1.77
C ILE A 109 1.87 -0.60 -1.77
N ASP A 110 2.53 -0.65 -2.93
CA ASP A 110 3.84 -0.07 -3.14
C ASP A 110 3.69 1.36 -3.65
N ASN A 111 4.39 2.30 -3.02
CA ASN A 111 4.20 3.72 -3.26
C ASN A 111 5.54 4.43 -3.43
N ILE A 112 5.53 5.49 -4.25
CA ILE A 112 6.59 6.49 -4.37
C ILE A 112 5.93 7.84 -4.09
N LEU A 113 6.32 8.47 -2.99
CA LEU A 113 5.86 9.80 -2.60
C LEU A 113 7.02 10.78 -2.73
N ILE A 114 6.77 11.97 -3.24
CA ILE A 114 7.79 12.98 -3.53
C ILE A 114 7.41 14.33 -2.94
N SER A 115 8.40 15.12 -2.53
CA SER A 115 8.15 16.49 -2.07
C SER A 115 7.61 17.37 -3.20
N LYS A 116 6.80 18.37 -2.85
CA LYS A 116 6.12 19.28 -3.79
C LYS A 116 7.07 20.10 -4.68
N SER A 117 8.35 20.16 -4.32
CA SER A 117 9.44 20.74 -5.12
C SER A 117 9.91 19.83 -6.27
N LEU A 118 9.39 18.60 -6.31
CA LEU A 118 9.66 17.61 -7.34
C LEU A 118 8.42 17.37 -8.21
N ARG A 119 8.62 16.80 -9.38
CA ARG A 119 7.56 16.32 -10.28
C ARG A 119 7.86 14.92 -10.75
N ALA A 120 6.86 14.05 -10.71
CA ALA A 120 6.96 12.69 -11.23
C ALA A 120 6.52 12.62 -12.70
N TYR A 121 7.13 11.70 -13.44
CA TYR A 121 6.80 11.41 -14.84
C TYR A 121 6.78 9.90 -15.07
N ASN A 122 5.81 9.44 -15.85
CA ASN A 122 5.69 8.06 -16.30
C ASN A 122 5.74 7.03 -15.15
N CYS A 123 5.08 7.31 -14.04
CA CYS A 123 5.05 6.37 -12.93
C CYS A 123 4.35 5.09 -13.38
N THR A 124 5.03 3.97 -13.26
CA THR A 124 4.60 2.70 -13.84
C THR A 124 4.78 1.58 -12.84
N VAL A 125 3.78 0.70 -12.75
CA VAL A 125 3.92 -0.62 -12.14
C VAL A 125 4.25 -1.62 -13.25
N ASP A 126 5.47 -2.16 -13.23
CA ASP A 126 5.96 -3.04 -14.29
C ASP A 126 5.50 -4.48 -14.07
N ARG A 127 4.44 -4.85 -14.76
CA ARG A 127 3.83 -6.18 -14.69
C ARG A 127 4.55 -7.25 -15.53
N SER A 128 5.60 -6.87 -16.27
CA SER A 128 6.42 -7.81 -17.03
C SER A 128 7.41 -8.55 -16.12
N ILE A 129 7.84 -7.93 -15.02
CA ILE A 129 8.74 -8.50 -14.02
C ILE A 129 7.91 -9.27 -12.98
N LYS A 130 8.16 -10.58 -12.85
CA LYS A 130 7.35 -11.51 -12.05
C LYS A 130 8.19 -12.34 -11.06
N ASP A 131 9.33 -11.82 -10.64
CA ASP A 131 10.27 -12.50 -9.76
C ASP A 131 9.86 -12.43 -8.27
N SER A 132 8.81 -11.66 -7.97
CA SER A 132 8.23 -11.48 -6.64
C SER A 132 6.69 -11.55 -6.71
N ASP A 133 6.04 -11.64 -5.57
CA ASP A 133 4.59 -11.46 -5.41
C ASP A 133 4.16 -9.98 -5.51
N HIS A 134 5.14 -9.06 -5.60
CA HIS A 134 4.94 -7.67 -5.95
C HIS A 134 5.51 -7.36 -7.34
N TYR A 135 4.83 -6.51 -8.08
CA TYR A 135 5.38 -5.89 -9.27
C TYR A 135 6.15 -4.63 -8.89
N PRO A 136 7.34 -4.40 -9.45
CA PRO A 136 8.10 -3.19 -9.16
C PRO A 136 7.37 -1.94 -9.65
N ILE A 137 7.44 -0.88 -8.85
CA ILE A 137 6.99 0.46 -9.21
C ILE A 137 8.20 1.36 -9.45
N TRP A 138 8.15 2.17 -10.50
CA TRP A 138 9.21 3.12 -10.82
C TRP A 138 8.65 4.38 -11.47
N CYS A 139 9.39 5.48 -11.41
CA CYS A 139 9.09 6.73 -12.12
C CYS A 139 10.36 7.52 -12.40
N TYR A 140 10.27 8.50 -13.29
CA TYR A 140 11.27 9.56 -13.40
C TYR A 140 10.86 10.72 -12.50
N VAL A 141 11.84 11.36 -11.87
CA VAL A 141 11.62 12.51 -10.99
C VAL A 141 12.53 13.65 -11.40
N ALA A 142 11.98 14.85 -11.54
CA ALA A 142 12.71 16.07 -11.82
C ALA A 142 12.35 17.17 -10.82
N LYS A 143 13.19 18.18 -10.71
CA LYS A 143 12.86 19.42 -9.97
C LYS A 143 11.77 20.18 -10.70
N ARG A 144 10.88 20.78 -9.95
CA ARG A 144 9.92 21.77 -10.48
C ARG A 144 10.60 23.09 -10.75
#